data_8ba0dd5a44b8b51eea897fabce86e2df
#
_entry.id   8ba0dd5a44b8b51eea897fabce86e2df
#
_cell.length_a   1.000
_cell.length_b   1.000
_cell.length_c   1.000
_cell.angle_alpha   90.00
_cell.angle_beta   90.00
_cell.angle_gamma   90.00
#
_symmetry.space_group_name_H-M   'P 1'
#
loop_
_entity.id
_entity.type
_entity.pdbx_description
1 polymer ?
#
loop_
_entity_poly.entity_id
_entity_poly.type
_entity_poly.pdbx_seq_one_letter_code
_entity_poly.pdbx_strand_id
1 'polypeptide(L)'
;MRRQLASIAIAAVLVVGGAATTPVTLARLTDQDTSTISFSTDTLAPPTSLAATGTTSASLTWTPSNDAYASGYEVLRSTTSGSGYAFVKTVTPGSATTTTDAPGAGTFYYVLRSAFQNWRSVNSNQASVTLGGQTASGFKSCTVGSNAADTGGDGNGYELNAGNACADDAASATDASTGTSTSTSCADAGKDRHRFWDFGLGIPAGVTSVDGIQVRADAGMNNNGGTNNLCVELSWNGGTSWTAPKSFDMQVSTITTYTLGAANDTWGRTWTGANFSNANFRIRITDASTQPNKNYLLEYLAIQVTYTP
;
A
#
# COMPACT_ATOMS: atom_id res chain seq x y z
N MET A 1 12.94 36.16 -0.07
CA MET A 1 13.30 37.33 0.74
C MET A 1 13.32 38.55 -0.16
N ARG A 2 12.35 39.42 -0.07
CA ARG A 2 12.49 40.76 -0.68
C ARG A 2 13.47 41.54 0.20
N ARG A 3 14.72 41.64 -0.19
CA ARG A 3 15.60 42.63 0.37
C ARG A 3 15.24 43.98 -0.31
N GLN A 4 14.61 44.86 0.44
CA GLN A 4 14.62 46.28 0.08
C GLN A 4 16.07 46.75 0.18
N LEU A 5 16.67 47.03 -0.96
CA LEU A 5 17.94 47.72 -1.01
C LEU A 5 17.61 49.22 -0.81
N ALA A 6 17.87 49.69 0.39
CA ALA A 6 17.87 51.12 0.65
C ALA A 6 19.02 51.75 -0.14
N SER A 7 18.69 52.75 -0.96
CA SER A 7 19.69 53.58 -1.62
C SER A 7 20.46 54.37 -0.55
N ILE A 8 21.70 53.97 -0.30
CA ILE A 8 22.60 54.71 0.58
C ILE A 8 23.26 55.79 -0.28
N ALA A 9 22.75 57.00 -0.16
CA ALA A 9 23.49 58.18 -0.65
C ALA A 9 24.56 58.50 0.39
N ILE A 10 25.83 58.21 0.07
CA ILE A 10 26.96 58.59 0.88
C ILE A 10 27.36 60.01 0.49
N ALA A 11 26.91 60.99 1.27
CA ALA A 11 27.45 62.33 1.21
C ALA A 11 28.67 62.39 2.12
N ALA A 12 29.86 62.32 1.57
CA ALA A 12 31.09 62.58 2.35
C ALA A 12 31.26 64.07 2.54
N VAL A 13 30.98 64.56 3.72
CA VAL A 13 31.34 65.95 4.13
C VAL A 13 32.72 65.88 4.79
N LEU A 14 33.73 66.39 4.11
CA LEU A 14 35.05 66.54 4.69
C LEU A 14 35.07 67.88 5.38
N VAL A 15 34.99 67.89 6.75
CA VAL A 15 35.26 69.13 7.53
C VAL A 15 36.73 69.19 7.91
N VAL A 16 37.47 70.11 7.30
CA VAL A 16 38.81 70.42 7.74
C VAL A 16 38.72 71.63 8.66
N GLY A 17 38.87 71.39 9.98
CA GLY A 17 38.97 72.44 10.98
C GLY A 17 40.40 73.04 10.97
N GLY A 18 40.55 74.26 10.62
CA GLY A 18 41.78 75.04 10.76
C GLY A 18 41.48 76.52 10.55
N ALA A 19 41.70 77.31 11.64
CA ALA A 19 41.52 78.79 11.59
C ALA A 19 42.55 79.41 10.70
N ALA A 20 42.18 79.81 9.48
CA ALA A 20 42.87 80.72 8.64
C ALA A 20 41.88 81.33 7.61
N THR A 21 41.82 82.65 7.54
CA THR A 21 40.94 83.44 6.67
C THR A 21 41.41 83.33 5.23
N THR A 22 41.25 82.24 4.57
CA THR A 22 41.36 82.02 3.14
C THR A 22 40.01 81.57 2.54
N PRO A 23 39.58 82.11 1.39
CA PRO A 23 38.33 81.69 0.83
C PRO A 23 38.40 80.23 0.47
N VAL A 24 37.55 79.45 1.12
CA VAL A 24 37.42 78.04 0.78
C VAL A 24 36.67 77.90 -0.53
N THR A 25 37.40 77.54 -1.56
CA THR A 25 36.81 77.18 -2.84
C THR A 25 36.18 75.76 -2.64
N LEU A 26 34.87 75.70 -2.51
CA LEU A 26 34.17 74.44 -2.56
C LEU A 26 34.23 73.93 -4.01
N ALA A 27 35.13 73.00 -4.24
CA ALA A 27 35.08 72.20 -5.47
C ALA A 27 33.82 71.36 -5.45
N ARG A 28 32.82 71.68 -6.25
CA ARG A 28 31.69 70.88 -6.52
C ARG A 28 32.12 69.77 -7.49
N LEU A 29 32.41 68.62 -6.95
CA LEU A 29 32.51 67.38 -7.76
C LEU A 29 31.14 67.06 -8.29
N THR A 30 30.86 67.46 -9.52
CA THR A 30 29.69 66.91 -10.26
C THR A 30 30.22 65.79 -11.14
N ASP A 31 30.43 64.64 -10.54
CA ASP A 31 30.57 63.41 -11.30
C ASP A 31 29.14 62.91 -11.60
N GLN A 32 28.76 63.07 -12.85
CA GLN A 32 27.49 62.51 -13.37
C GLN A 32 27.74 61.17 -14.09
N ASP A 33 28.64 60.36 -13.56
CA ASP A 33 28.71 58.99 -14.04
C ASP A 33 27.49 58.23 -13.51
N THR A 34 26.47 58.18 -14.33
CA THR A 34 25.34 57.27 -14.14
C THR A 34 25.79 55.83 -14.49
N SER A 35 26.50 55.18 -13.57
CA SER A 35 26.67 53.73 -13.69
C SER A 35 25.35 53.08 -13.36
N THR A 36 24.64 52.56 -14.37
CA THR A 36 23.48 51.71 -14.19
C THR A 36 23.97 50.35 -13.71
N ILE A 37 23.93 50.14 -12.40
CA ILE A 37 24.10 48.79 -11.84
C ILE A 37 22.78 48.08 -12.06
N SER A 38 22.74 47.16 -13.01
CA SER A 38 21.60 46.26 -13.15
C SER A 38 21.77 45.07 -12.18
N PHE A 39 20.89 44.95 -11.23
CA PHE A 39 20.80 43.76 -10.41
C PHE A 39 19.74 42.83 -11.06
N SER A 40 20.16 41.69 -11.57
CA SER A 40 19.23 40.61 -11.89
C SER A 40 19.09 39.71 -10.68
N THR A 41 17.86 39.51 -10.20
CA THR A 41 17.59 38.45 -9.25
C THR A 41 17.49 37.15 -10.04
N ASP A 42 18.29 36.18 -9.67
CA ASP A 42 18.17 34.84 -10.22
C ASP A 42 16.84 34.22 -9.77
N THR A 43 16.22 33.41 -10.63
CA THR A 43 14.96 32.74 -10.36
C THR A 43 15.23 31.24 -10.22
N LEU A 44 14.76 30.64 -9.14
CA LEU A 44 14.88 29.18 -8.95
C LEU A 44 14.15 28.44 -10.07
N ALA A 45 14.87 27.62 -10.83
CA ALA A 45 14.31 26.86 -11.94
C ALA A 45 13.42 25.70 -11.42
N PRO A 46 12.25 25.45 -12.01
CA PRO A 46 11.42 24.32 -11.63
C PRO A 46 12.03 22.98 -12.10
N PRO A 47 11.65 21.84 -11.50
CA PRO A 47 11.93 20.55 -12.08
C PRO A 47 11.14 20.40 -13.40
N THR A 48 11.60 19.48 -14.26
CA THR A 48 11.02 19.26 -15.60
C THR A 48 10.62 17.80 -15.79
N SER A 49 9.88 17.52 -16.85
CA SER A 49 9.47 16.16 -17.23
C SER A 49 8.75 15.40 -16.13
N LEU A 50 7.95 16.11 -15.30
CA LEU A 50 7.14 15.44 -14.29
C LEU A 50 6.18 14.48 -14.98
N ALA A 51 6.21 13.22 -14.53
CA ALA A 51 5.28 12.17 -14.89
C ALA A 51 4.63 11.57 -13.62
N ALA A 52 3.39 11.12 -13.74
CA ALA A 52 2.64 10.46 -12.68
C ALA A 52 2.05 9.16 -13.22
N THR A 53 2.31 8.05 -12.53
CA THR A 53 1.81 6.71 -12.87
C THR A 53 1.36 6.00 -11.60
N GLY A 54 0.59 4.94 -11.73
CA GLY A 54 0.15 4.12 -10.61
C GLY A 54 -1.31 3.70 -10.70
N THR A 55 -1.70 2.81 -9.82
CA THR A 55 -3.06 2.25 -9.76
C THR A 55 -3.77 2.51 -8.42
N THR A 56 -3.06 2.34 -7.31
CA THR A 56 -3.57 2.61 -5.94
C THR A 56 -2.82 3.75 -5.26
N SER A 57 -1.61 4.03 -5.72
CA SER A 57 -0.79 5.18 -5.30
C SER A 57 -0.13 5.81 -6.51
N ALA A 58 0.05 7.12 -6.47
CA ALA A 58 0.77 7.86 -7.49
C ALA A 58 2.28 7.69 -7.29
N SER A 59 2.97 7.20 -8.31
CA SER A 59 4.43 7.28 -8.43
C SER A 59 4.76 8.48 -9.30
N LEU A 60 5.47 9.44 -8.74
CA LEU A 60 5.91 10.66 -9.39
C LEU A 60 7.38 10.54 -9.76
N THR A 61 7.72 10.90 -11.01
CA THR A 61 9.11 10.95 -11.47
C THR A 61 9.35 12.25 -12.20
N TRP A 62 10.56 12.82 -12.11
CA TRP A 62 10.91 14.09 -12.74
C TRP A 62 12.41 14.21 -13.00
N THR A 63 12.78 15.17 -13.83
CA THR A 63 14.17 15.63 -13.97
C THR A 63 14.43 16.74 -12.96
N PRO A 64 15.48 16.64 -12.15
CA PRO A 64 15.82 17.67 -11.17
C PRO A 64 15.98 19.07 -11.78
N SER A 65 15.83 20.09 -10.92
CA SER A 65 16.17 21.47 -11.29
C SER A 65 17.63 21.58 -11.74
N ASN A 66 17.88 22.44 -12.72
CA ASN A 66 19.24 22.76 -13.15
C ASN A 66 20.01 23.61 -12.12
N ASP A 67 19.33 24.15 -11.11
CA ASP A 67 19.96 24.96 -10.08
C ASP A 67 20.57 24.09 -9.00
N ALA A 68 21.90 24.06 -8.93
CA ALA A 68 22.64 23.23 -7.98
C ALA A 68 22.36 23.57 -6.50
N TYR A 69 21.80 24.74 -6.22
CA TYR A 69 21.42 25.17 -4.87
C TYR A 69 20.00 24.77 -4.47
N ALA A 70 19.21 24.17 -5.37
CA ALA A 70 17.92 23.59 -4.98
C ALA A 70 18.12 22.51 -3.91
N SER A 71 17.53 22.69 -2.74
CA SER A 71 17.68 21.76 -1.61
C SER A 71 16.64 20.61 -1.63
N GLY A 72 15.61 20.76 -2.44
CA GLY A 72 14.52 19.76 -2.57
C GLY A 72 13.36 20.28 -3.38
N TYR A 73 12.25 19.55 -3.31
CA TYR A 73 11.02 19.83 -4.07
C TYR A 73 9.81 19.83 -3.15
N GLU A 74 8.85 20.69 -3.42
CA GLU A 74 7.51 20.61 -2.88
C GLU A 74 6.60 19.93 -3.89
N VAL A 75 5.92 18.90 -3.45
CA VAL A 75 4.86 18.20 -4.20
C VAL A 75 3.53 18.87 -3.88
N LEU A 76 2.83 19.29 -4.91
CA LEU A 76 1.50 19.86 -4.79
C LEU A 76 0.52 19.03 -5.62
N ARG A 77 -0.69 18.86 -5.10
CA ARG A 77 -1.76 18.06 -5.69
C ARG A 77 -3.05 18.83 -5.77
N SER A 78 -3.85 18.53 -6.81
CA SER A 78 -5.22 18.99 -6.98
C SER A 78 -6.11 17.88 -7.52
N THR A 79 -7.41 17.97 -7.29
CA THR A 79 -8.45 17.19 -7.99
C THR A 79 -9.00 17.94 -9.21
N THR A 80 -8.56 19.18 -9.44
CA THR A 80 -8.95 20.00 -10.60
C THR A 80 -7.74 20.29 -11.47
N SER A 81 -7.87 20.01 -12.79
CA SER A 81 -6.80 20.28 -13.74
C SER A 81 -6.46 21.78 -13.80
N GLY A 82 -5.20 22.10 -13.71
CA GLY A 82 -4.66 23.46 -13.90
C GLY A 82 -4.81 24.42 -12.71
N SER A 83 -5.50 24.02 -11.63
CA SER A 83 -5.76 24.94 -10.51
C SER A 83 -5.97 24.19 -9.18
N GLY A 84 -6.02 24.96 -8.07
CA GLY A 84 -6.36 24.41 -6.76
C GLY A 84 -5.30 23.51 -6.12
N TYR A 85 -4.03 23.68 -6.49
CA TYR A 85 -2.93 22.87 -5.97
C TYR A 85 -2.66 23.14 -4.49
N ALA A 86 -2.80 22.11 -3.68
CA ALA A 86 -2.47 22.11 -2.25
C ALA A 86 -1.15 21.38 -2.01
N PHE A 87 -0.39 21.85 -1.01
CA PHE A 87 0.84 21.22 -0.58
C PHE A 87 0.58 19.80 -0.03
N VAL A 88 1.38 18.83 -0.46
CA VAL A 88 1.34 17.45 0.00
C VAL A 88 2.52 17.15 0.91
N LYS A 89 3.74 17.35 0.39
CA LYS A 89 4.98 17.05 1.12
C LYS A 89 6.20 17.70 0.47
N THR A 90 7.29 17.71 1.22
CA THR A 90 8.62 18.05 0.73
C THR A 90 9.42 16.79 0.43
N VAL A 91 10.19 16.80 -0.64
CA VAL A 91 11.13 15.74 -1.02
C VAL A 91 12.54 16.31 -1.05
N THR A 92 13.46 15.67 -0.36
CA THR A 92 14.89 16.01 -0.31
C THR A 92 15.72 14.76 -0.62
N PRO A 93 16.95 14.92 -1.13
CA PRO A 93 17.68 16.14 -1.47
C PRO A 93 17.23 16.74 -2.81
N GLY A 94 17.85 17.86 -3.24
CA GLY A 94 17.62 18.49 -4.55
C GLY A 94 17.97 17.62 -5.77
N SER A 95 18.70 16.52 -5.57
CA SER A 95 18.98 15.49 -6.59
C SER A 95 17.90 14.39 -6.67
N ALA A 96 16.85 14.45 -5.85
CA ALA A 96 15.77 13.48 -5.90
C ALA A 96 15.02 13.52 -7.25
N THR A 97 14.66 12.34 -7.75
CA THR A 97 13.99 12.16 -9.06
C THR A 97 12.66 11.46 -8.95
N THR A 98 12.27 10.97 -7.74
CA THR A 98 11.04 10.19 -7.56
C THR A 98 10.46 10.37 -6.16
N THR A 99 9.14 10.17 -6.06
CA THR A 99 8.40 10.03 -4.80
C THR A 99 7.07 9.35 -5.05
N THR A 100 6.35 8.96 -3.98
CA THR A 100 5.00 8.38 -4.06
C THR A 100 4.01 9.22 -3.26
N ASP A 101 2.74 9.17 -3.64
CA ASP A 101 1.62 9.75 -2.89
C ASP A 101 0.44 8.78 -2.93
N ALA A 102 -0.30 8.63 -1.83
CA ALA A 102 -1.44 7.71 -1.70
C ALA A 102 -2.71 8.47 -1.27
N PRO A 103 -3.31 9.24 -2.16
CA PRO A 103 -4.47 10.08 -1.84
C PRO A 103 -5.81 9.34 -1.75
N GLY A 104 -5.84 8.04 -2.09
CA GLY A 104 -7.06 7.25 -2.31
C GLY A 104 -7.51 7.26 -3.77
N ALA A 105 -8.73 6.76 -4.02
CA ALA A 105 -9.30 6.69 -5.36
C ALA A 105 -9.64 8.08 -5.91
N GLY A 106 -9.45 8.26 -7.21
CA GLY A 106 -9.80 9.50 -7.92
C GLY A 106 -8.78 9.89 -8.97
N THR A 107 -9.08 10.95 -9.72
CA THR A 107 -8.13 11.56 -10.64
C THR A 107 -7.43 12.72 -9.95
N PHE A 108 -6.10 12.67 -9.95
CA PHE A 108 -5.26 13.66 -9.31
C PHE A 108 -4.29 14.28 -10.30
N TYR A 109 -4.05 15.56 -10.11
CA TYR A 109 -3.14 16.39 -10.89
C TYR A 109 -2.02 16.87 -9.98
N TYR A 110 -0.79 16.70 -10.43
CA TYR A 110 0.41 17.03 -9.67
C TYR A 110 1.23 18.09 -10.38
N VAL A 111 1.82 18.96 -9.61
CA VAL A 111 2.91 19.85 -10.01
C VAL A 111 3.97 19.84 -8.92
N LEU A 112 5.21 20.06 -9.30
CA LEU A 112 6.32 20.21 -8.38
C LEU A 112 6.90 21.61 -8.51
N ARG A 113 7.50 22.11 -7.43
CA ARG A 113 8.34 23.29 -7.47
C ARG A 113 9.63 23.06 -6.69
N SER A 114 10.73 23.57 -7.19
CA SER A 114 12.00 23.54 -6.49
C SER A 114 11.94 24.42 -5.26
N ALA A 115 12.65 24.02 -4.22
CA ALA A 115 12.74 24.72 -2.95
C ALA A 115 14.20 24.97 -2.56
N PHE A 116 14.48 26.19 -2.08
CA PHE A 116 15.73 26.54 -1.42
C PHE A 116 15.41 27.56 -0.33
N GLN A 117 15.61 27.17 0.95
CA GLN A 117 15.20 27.99 2.09
C GLN A 117 13.72 28.45 1.94
N ASN A 118 13.48 29.76 1.86
CA ASN A 118 12.15 30.36 1.64
C ASN A 118 11.81 30.60 0.15
N TRP A 119 12.72 30.27 -0.76
CA TRP A 119 12.51 30.44 -2.20
C TRP A 119 11.76 29.25 -2.78
N ARG A 120 10.88 29.54 -3.73
CA ARG A 120 10.14 28.55 -4.50
C ARG A 120 10.17 28.93 -5.97
N SER A 121 10.37 27.93 -6.82
CA SER A 121 10.22 28.13 -8.26
C SER A 121 8.74 28.30 -8.64
N VAL A 122 8.50 28.65 -9.90
CA VAL A 122 7.20 28.37 -10.53
C VAL A 122 6.95 26.86 -10.55
N ASN A 123 5.71 26.46 -10.83
CA ASN A 123 5.37 25.04 -10.95
C ASN A 123 6.04 24.41 -12.18
N SER A 124 6.34 23.11 -12.09
CA SER A 124 6.69 22.25 -13.22
C SER A 124 5.54 22.13 -14.23
N ASN A 125 5.73 21.32 -15.27
CA ASN A 125 4.61 20.80 -16.05
C ASN A 125 3.66 20.02 -15.12
N GLN A 126 2.36 20.01 -15.45
CA GLN A 126 1.37 19.17 -14.80
C GLN A 126 1.49 17.72 -15.27
N ALA A 127 1.37 16.78 -14.34
CA ALA A 127 1.14 15.38 -14.61
C ALA A 127 -0.15 14.91 -13.95
N SER A 128 -0.86 13.95 -14.53
CA SER A 128 -2.09 13.42 -13.96
C SER A 128 -2.05 11.91 -13.88
N VAL A 129 -2.78 11.37 -12.89
CA VAL A 129 -2.99 9.94 -12.72
C VAL A 129 -4.40 9.70 -12.18
N THR A 130 -5.04 8.64 -12.65
CA THR A 130 -6.30 8.14 -12.09
C THR A 130 -5.99 6.91 -11.26
N LEU A 131 -6.32 6.97 -9.98
CA LEU A 131 -6.12 5.89 -9.02
C LEU A 131 -7.45 5.19 -8.76
N GLY A 132 -7.46 3.85 -8.87
CA GLY A 132 -8.59 3.01 -8.50
C GLY A 132 -8.71 2.88 -6.99
N GLY A 133 -9.95 2.81 -6.50
CA GLY A 133 -10.22 2.40 -5.13
C GLY A 133 -10.13 0.89 -5.01
N GLN A 134 -9.66 0.41 -3.85
CA GLN A 134 -9.81 -1.00 -3.51
C GLN A 134 -11.28 -1.35 -3.31
N THR A 135 -11.65 -2.52 -3.79
CA THR A 135 -12.99 -3.11 -3.61
C THR A 135 -12.83 -4.45 -2.90
N ALA A 136 -13.69 -4.73 -1.92
CA ALA A 136 -13.74 -6.03 -1.27
C ALA A 136 -14.97 -6.82 -1.78
N SER A 137 -14.80 -8.12 -2.03
CA SER A 137 -15.90 -9.01 -2.43
C SER A 137 -16.95 -9.21 -1.32
N GLY A 138 -16.63 -8.81 -0.09
CA GLY A 138 -17.29 -9.33 1.11
C GLY A 138 -16.90 -10.79 1.35
N PHE A 139 -17.16 -11.28 2.56
CA PHE A 139 -16.98 -12.71 2.86
C PHE A 139 -18.01 -13.56 2.11
N LYS A 140 -17.53 -14.59 1.43
CA LYS A 140 -18.31 -15.56 0.67
C LYS A 140 -17.94 -16.95 1.14
N SER A 141 -18.93 -17.77 1.46
CA SER A 141 -18.75 -19.19 1.80
C SER A 141 -18.81 -20.07 0.57
N CYS A 142 -18.38 -21.32 0.72
CA CYS A 142 -18.52 -22.34 -0.31
C CYS A 142 -20.02 -22.70 -0.51
N THR A 143 -20.33 -23.37 -1.62
CA THR A 143 -21.64 -23.99 -1.80
C THR A 143 -21.69 -25.34 -1.06
N VAL A 144 -22.79 -25.61 -0.35
CA VAL A 144 -23.02 -26.91 0.29
C VAL A 144 -22.87 -28.01 -0.75
N GLY A 145 -22.03 -29.02 -0.47
CA GLY A 145 -21.67 -30.07 -1.43
C GLY A 145 -20.46 -29.79 -2.31
N SER A 146 -19.95 -28.58 -2.36
CA SER A 146 -18.70 -28.24 -3.03
C SER A 146 -17.50 -28.43 -2.10
N ASN A 147 -17.28 -29.68 -1.69
CA ASN A 147 -16.20 -30.10 -0.80
C ASN A 147 -15.81 -31.57 -1.04
N ALA A 148 -14.60 -31.93 -0.69
CA ALA A 148 -14.15 -33.33 -0.71
C ALA A 148 -12.90 -33.50 0.17
N ALA A 149 -12.72 -34.68 0.74
CA ALA A 149 -11.45 -35.09 1.32
C ALA A 149 -10.31 -34.98 0.29
N ASP A 150 -9.11 -34.65 0.76
CA ASP A 150 -7.90 -34.60 -0.04
C ASP A 150 -6.88 -35.64 0.45
N THR A 151 -5.83 -35.87 -0.31
CA THR A 151 -4.78 -36.83 0.04
C THR A 151 -4.03 -36.38 1.28
N GLY A 152 -3.89 -37.23 2.27
CA GLY A 152 -3.18 -37.02 3.52
C GLY A 152 -3.85 -37.81 4.67
N GLY A 153 -3.09 -38.07 5.71
CA GLY A 153 -3.58 -38.79 6.87
C GLY A 153 -4.16 -40.18 6.56
N ASP A 154 -5.40 -40.42 6.96
CA ASP A 154 -6.16 -41.62 6.56
C ASP A 154 -7.07 -41.34 5.34
N GLY A 155 -7.08 -40.12 4.83
CA GLY A 155 -7.72 -39.74 3.57
C GLY A 155 -9.20 -39.42 3.67
N ASN A 156 -9.76 -39.27 4.87
CA ASN A 156 -11.18 -39.02 5.08
C ASN A 156 -11.54 -37.53 5.32
N GLY A 157 -10.59 -36.70 5.81
CA GLY A 157 -10.80 -35.28 6.09
C GLY A 157 -11.99 -35.04 7.03
N TYR A 158 -12.86 -34.08 6.72
CA TYR A 158 -14.09 -33.86 7.48
C TYR A 158 -15.14 -34.92 7.12
N GLU A 159 -15.16 -36.04 7.86
CA GLU A 159 -16.02 -37.22 7.56
C GLU A 159 -17.48 -36.94 7.80
N LEU A 160 -17.81 -36.07 8.77
CA LEU A 160 -19.19 -35.81 9.16
C LEU A 160 -19.65 -34.43 8.73
N ASN A 161 -20.66 -34.40 7.88
CA ASN A 161 -21.36 -33.17 7.48
C ASN A 161 -20.45 -32.07 6.94
N ALA A 162 -19.45 -32.41 6.13
CA ALA A 162 -18.45 -31.44 5.62
C ALA A 162 -19.09 -30.20 5.01
N GLY A 163 -20.29 -30.32 4.43
CA GLY A 163 -21.03 -29.19 3.86
C GLY A 163 -21.48 -28.13 4.87
N ASN A 164 -21.56 -28.47 6.17
CA ASN A 164 -21.93 -27.49 7.20
C ASN A 164 -20.93 -26.33 7.28
N ALA A 165 -19.67 -26.55 6.95
CA ALA A 165 -18.67 -25.48 6.87
C ALA A 165 -19.01 -24.38 5.83
N CYS A 166 -20.01 -24.59 4.99
CA CYS A 166 -20.41 -23.63 3.95
C CYS A 166 -21.58 -22.70 4.37
N ALA A 167 -22.07 -22.81 5.60
CA ALA A 167 -23.17 -22.00 6.13
C ALA A 167 -22.86 -21.53 7.56
N ASP A 168 -23.12 -20.26 7.86
CA ASP A 168 -22.98 -19.67 9.21
C ASP A 168 -24.31 -19.91 9.96
N ASP A 169 -24.52 -21.13 10.49
CA ASP A 169 -25.82 -21.61 11.05
C ASP A 169 -25.70 -22.41 12.35
N ALA A 170 -24.52 -22.35 12.98
CA ALA A 170 -24.16 -23.09 14.20
C ALA A 170 -24.06 -24.63 14.03
N ALA A 171 -24.15 -25.14 12.80
CA ALA A 171 -23.90 -26.55 12.51
C ALA A 171 -22.46 -26.74 12.05
N SER A 172 -21.73 -27.70 12.58
CA SER A 172 -20.33 -27.92 12.26
C SER A 172 -20.11 -29.11 11.34
N ALA A 173 -19.16 -28.96 10.42
CA ALA A 173 -18.44 -30.08 9.85
C ALA A 173 -17.52 -30.67 10.93
N THR A 174 -17.32 -31.98 10.95
CA THR A 174 -16.45 -32.62 11.93
C THR A 174 -15.41 -33.51 11.25
N ASP A 175 -14.15 -33.28 11.57
CA ASP A 175 -13.08 -34.25 11.39
C ASP A 175 -12.91 -35.00 12.71
N ALA A 176 -13.20 -36.30 12.74
CA ALA A 176 -13.17 -37.09 13.95
C ALA A 176 -11.78 -37.57 14.35
N SER A 177 -10.81 -37.42 13.46
CA SER A 177 -9.38 -37.65 13.71
C SER A 177 -8.54 -36.76 12.82
N THR A 178 -7.38 -36.32 13.31
CA THR A 178 -6.48 -35.46 12.53
C THR A 178 -5.48 -36.24 11.67
N GLY A 179 -5.80 -37.52 11.39
CA GLY A 179 -4.96 -38.42 10.60
C GLY A 179 -4.04 -39.30 11.41
N THR A 180 -2.96 -39.78 10.79
CA THR A 180 -2.12 -40.87 11.29
C THR A 180 -0.85 -40.41 12.03
N SER A 181 -0.59 -39.12 12.11
CA SER A 181 0.62 -38.56 12.74
C SER A 181 0.30 -37.67 13.94
N THR A 182 1.31 -37.47 14.81
CA THR A 182 1.23 -36.52 15.95
C THR A 182 1.94 -35.18 15.61
N SER A 183 2.22 -34.93 14.36
CA SER A 183 2.82 -33.67 13.89
C SER A 183 1.83 -32.51 13.99
N THR A 184 2.35 -31.32 14.24
CA THR A 184 1.59 -30.05 14.13
C THR A 184 1.94 -29.27 12.86
N SER A 185 2.74 -29.87 11.98
CA SER A 185 3.13 -29.26 10.71
C SER A 185 2.01 -29.36 9.69
N CYS A 186 1.62 -28.24 9.10
CA CYS A 186 0.66 -28.17 7.99
C CYS A 186 1.10 -28.98 6.76
N ALA A 187 2.42 -29.21 6.61
CA ALA A 187 2.97 -29.94 5.47
C ALA A 187 3.06 -31.47 5.71
N ASP A 188 2.74 -31.93 6.91
CA ASP A 188 2.87 -33.36 7.24
C ASP A 188 1.89 -34.21 6.42
N ALA A 189 2.40 -35.24 5.75
CA ALA A 189 1.58 -36.11 4.91
C ALA A 189 0.63 -37.03 5.70
N GLY A 190 0.90 -37.22 6.99
CA GLY A 190 0.04 -38.01 7.92
C GLY A 190 -1.09 -37.19 8.51
N LYS A 191 -1.37 -35.98 8.03
CA LYS A 191 -2.51 -35.15 8.47
C LYS A 191 -3.64 -35.16 7.47
N ASP A 192 -4.85 -35.15 7.99
CA ASP A 192 -6.06 -35.13 7.18
C ASP A 192 -6.24 -33.75 6.51
N ARG A 193 -6.79 -33.80 5.31
CA ARG A 193 -6.98 -32.62 4.46
C ARG A 193 -8.35 -32.65 3.82
N HIS A 194 -8.99 -31.48 3.77
CA HIS A 194 -10.27 -31.33 3.11
C HIS A 194 -10.26 -30.09 2.20
N ARG A 195 -10.86 -30.20 1.02
CA ARG A 195 -10.94 -29.11 0.02
C ARG A 195 -12.36 -28.58 -0.05
N PHE A 196 -12.46 -27.24 -0.18
CA PHE A 196 -13.70 -26.50 -0.38
C PHE A 196 -13.59 -25.61 -1.60
N TRP A 197 -14.70 -25.44 -2.34
CA TRP A 197 -14.76 -24.62 -3.56
C TRP A 197 -16.14 -24.01 -3.78
N ASP A 198 -16.35 -23.34 -4.97
CA ASP A 198 -17.58 -22.68 -5.35
C ASP A 198 -18.00 -21.56 -4.39
N PHE A 199 -17.05 -20.68 -4.07
CA PHE A 199 -17.29 -19.53 -3.19
C PHE A 199 -18.06 -18.39 -3.87
N GLY A 200 -18.28 -18.41 -5.18
CA GLY A 200 -19.06 -17.39 -5.89
C GLY A 200 -18.50 -15.97 -5.72
N LEU A 201 -17.19 -15.81 -5.74
CA LEU A 201 -16.50 -14.57 -5.40
C LEU A 201 -16.80 -13.41 -6.34
N GLY A 202 -17.13 -13.70 -7.62
CA GLY A 202 -17.51 -12.67 -8.58
C GLY A 202 -16.41 -11.66 -8.92
N ILE A 203 -15.14 -12.01 -8.73
CA ILE A 203 -14.01 -11.13 -9.04
C ILE A 203 -13.91 -10.99 -10.57
N PRO A 204 -13.95 -9.76 -11.13
CA PRO A 204 -13.81 -9.58 -12.57
C PRO A 204 -12.45 -10.07 -13.08
N ALA A 205 -12.44 -10.72 -14.25
CA ALA A 205 -11.19 -11.25 -14.82
C ALA A 205 -10.17 -10.15 -15.17
N GLY A 206 -10.65 -8.93 -15.45
CA GLY A 206 -9.86 -7.78 -15.86
C GLY A 206 -9.45 -6.83 -14.72
N VAL A 207 -9.51 -7.26 -13.46
CA VAL A 207 -9.03 -6.41 -12.34
C VAL A 207 -7.56 -6.03 -12.53
N THR A 208 -7.22 -4.81 -12.16
CA THR A 208 -5.86 -4.27 -12.28
C THR A 208 -4.90 -4.99 -11.33
N SER A 209 -5.35 -5.28 -10.12
CA SER A 209 -4.60 -6.05 -9.13
C SER A 209 -5.53 -6.77 -8.15
N VAL A 210 -5.02 -7.85 -7.58
CA VAL A 210 -5.58 -8.45 -6.37
C VAL A 210 -4.65 -8.06 -5.23
N ASP A 211 -5.19 -7.32 -4.27
CA ASP A 211 -4.41 -6.62 -3.26
C ASP A 211 -4.26 -7.45 -1.98
N GLY A 212 -5.27 -8.28 -1.66
CA GLY A 212 -5.20 -9.16 -0.50
C GLY A 212 -6.34 -10.16 -0.40
N ILE A 213 -6.13 -11.17 0.42
CA ILE A 213 -7.07 -12.28 0.65
C ILE A 213 -7.16 -12.53 2.15
N GLN A 214 -8.39 -12.58 2.67
CA GLN A 214 -8.70 -12.95 4.03
C GLN A 214 -9.55 -14.22 4.03
N VAL A 215 -9.18 -15.19 4.84
CA VAL A 215 -9.99 -16.39 5.10
C VAL A 215 -10.50 -16.33 6.54
N ARG A 216 -11.82 -16.39 6.72
CA ARG A 216 -12.49 -16.55 7.99
C ARG A 216 -12.81 -18.03 8.19
N ALA A 217 -12.45 -18.57 9.35
CA ALA A 217 -12.85 -19.88 9.80
C ALA A 217 -13.44 -19.78 11.21
N ASP A 218 -14.69 -20.20 11.37
CA ASP A 218 -15.30 -20.37 12.68
C ASP A 218 -15.14 -21.83 13.08
N ALA A 219 -14.20 -22.06 14.00
CA ALA A 219 -13.71 -23.40 14.28
C ALA A 219 -13.51 -23.64 15.79
N GLY A 220 -13.54 -24.91 16.17
CA GLY A 220 -13.35 -25.38 17.54
C GLY A 220 -12.88 -26.83 17.58
N MET A 221 -12.86 -27.42 18.78
CA MET A 221 -12.42 -28.78 19.00
C MET A 221 -13.25 -29.44 20.11
N ASN A 222 -13.24 -30.78 20.19
CA ASN A 222 -13.86 -31.48 21.30
C ASN A 222 -13.17 -31.25 22.66
N ASN A 223 -11.85 -30.91 22.64
CA ASN A 223 -11.08 -30.51 23.82
C ASN A 223 -9.82 -29.76 23.38
N ASN A 224 -9.22 -28.97 24.26
CA ASN A 224 -8.04 -28.11 23.97
C ASN A 224 -6.70 -28.74 24.40
N GLY A 225 -6.63 -30.02 24.71
CA GLY A 225 -5.37 -30.69 25.06
C GLY A 225 -4.43 -30.78 23.87
N GLY A 226 -3.12 -30.77 24.14
CA GLY A 226 -2.05 -30.82 23.12
C GLY A 226 -1.83 -29.50 22.40
N THR A 227 -0.98 -29.51 21.36
CA THR A 227 -0.79 -28.40 20.43
C THR A 227 -1.64 -28.67 19.20
N ASN A 228 -2.40 -27.67 18.77
CA ASN A 228 -3.43 -27.82 17.76
C ASN A 228 -3.39 -26.67 16.78
N ASN A 229 -3.21 -26.97 15.51
CA ASN A 229 -3.21 -25.97 14.43
C ASN A 229 -4.32 -26.30 13.43
N LEU A 230 -5.04 -25.27 12.99
CA LEU A 230 -5.83 -25.36 11.77
C LEU A 230 -5.08 -24.61 10.68
N CYS A 231 -4.73 -25.33 9.64
CA CYS A 231 -3.91 -24.85 8.54
C CYS A 231 -4.80 -24.56 7.32
N VAL A 232 -4.50 -23.48 6.62
CA VAL A 232 -5.21 -23.05 5.42
C VAL A 232 -4.23 -22.83 4.28
N GLU A 233 -4.56 -23.37 3.12
CA GLU A 233 -3.85 -23.17 1.87
C GLU A 233 -4.84 -22.80 0.77
N LEU A 234 -4.38 -21.98 -0.19
CA LEU A 234 -5.19 -21.50 -1.32
C LEU A 234 -4.65 -22.06 -2.64
N SER A 235 -5.56 -22.50 -3.49
CA SER A 235 -5.23 -22.92 -4.85
C SER A 235 -5.87 -21.99 -5.88
N TRP A 236 -5.21 -21.87 -7.03
CA TRP A 236 -5.60 -21.04 -8.17
C TRP A 236 -5.83 -21.82 -9.47
N ASN A 237 -5.69 -23.14 -9.40
CA ASN A 237 -5.72 -24.04 -10.57
C ASN A 237 -6.41 -25.37 -10.28
N GLY A 238 -7.54 -25.30 -9.55
CA GLY A 238 -8.39 -26.44 -9.27
C GLY A 238 -7.84 -27.42 -8.24
N GLY A 239 -6.85 -27.02 -7.41
CA GLY A 239 -6.24 -27.89 -6.41
C GLY A 239 -4.95 -28.58 -6.87
N THR A 240 -4.42 -28.23 -8.04
CA THR A 240 -3.16 -28.80 -8.54
C THR A 240 -1.95 -28.24 -7.81
N SER A 241 -1.98 -26.95 -7.45
CA SER A 241 -0.91 -26.25 -6.73
C SER A 241 -1.52 -25.42 -5.59
N TRP A 242 -0.74 -25.24 -4.53
CA TRP A 242 -1.17 -24.58 -3.30
C TRP A 242 -0.16 -23.51 -2.87
N THR A 243 -0.64 -22.49 -2.17
CA THR A 243 0.21 -21.52 -1.47
C THR A 243 0.98 -22.21 -0.34
N ALA A 244 1.97 -21.50 0.21
CA ALA A 244 2.46 -21.88 1.55
C ALA A 244 1.28 -21.81 2.55
N PRO A 245 1.19 -22.75 3.49
CA PRO A 245 0.13 -22.75 4.49
C PRO A 245 0.25 -21.57 5.45
N LYS A 246 -0.90 -21.01 5.83
CA LYS A 246 -1.04 -20.17 7.03
C LYS A 246 -1.80 -20.98 8.07
N SER A 247 -1.52 -20.76 9.35
CA SER A 247 -2.19 -21.47 10.43
C SER A 247 -2.52 -20.55 11.58
N PHE A 248 -3.50 -20.92 12.35
CA PHE A 248 -3.74 -20.39 13.69
C PHE A 248 -3.72 -21.55 14.71
N ASP A 249 -3.23 -21.21 15.90
CA ASP A 249 -3.18 -22.12 17.03
C ASP A 249 -4.57 -22.15 17.68
N MET A 250 -5.19 -23.33 17.70
CA MET A 250 -6.50 -23.54 18.30
C MET A 250 -6.35 -23.86 19.79
N GLN A 251 -6.63 -22.87 20.63
CA GLN A 251 -6.47 -22.98 22.09
C GLN A 251 -7.79 -23.22 22.83
N VAL A 252 -8.93 -23.18 22.15
CA VAL A 252 -10.24 -23.27 22.76
C VAL A 252 -11.07 -24.38 22.15
N SER A 253 -11.89 -25.03 22.98
CA SER A 253 -12.82 -26.05 22.52
C SER A 253 -14.14 -25.50 21.96
N THR A 254 -14.46 -24.24 22.25
CA THR A 254 -15.64 -23.57 21.69
C THR A 254 -15.39 -23.07 20.29
N ILE A 255 -16.43 -23.04 19.46
CA ILE A 255 -16.33 -22.37 18.14
C ILE A 255 -15.93 -20.90 18.33
N THR A 256 -14.88 -20.52 17.66
CA THR A 256 -14.30 -19.17 17.72
C THR A 256 -13.95 -18.72 16.29
N THR A 257 -14.18 -17.45 16.00
CA THR A 257 -13.82 -16.87 14.69
C THR A 257 -12.32 -16.61 14.62
N TYR A 258 -11.69 -17.18 13.62
CA TYR A 258 -10.30 -16.93 13.24
C TYR A 258 -10.24 -16.28 11.86
N THR A 259 -9.26 -15.38 11.67
CA THR A 259 -9.01 -14.73 10.37
C THR A 259 -7.55 -14.87 10.00
N LEU A 260 -7.28 -15.40 8.82
CA LEU A 260 -5.94 -15.51 8.23
C LEU A 260 -5.83 -14.60 7.01
N GLY A 261 -4.67 -13.98 6.85
CA GLY A 261 -4.45 -12.99 5.79
C GLY A 261 -5.00 -11.61 6.15
N ALA A 262 -4.96 -10.71 5.20
CA ALA A 262 -5.39 -9.31 5.34
C ALA A 262 -5.76 -8.72 3.97
N ALA A 263 -6.34 -7.51 3.95
CA ALA A 263 -6.69 -6.80 2.73
C ALA A 263 -5.47 -6.45 1.84
N ASN A 264 -4.26 -6.58 2.36
CA ASN A 264 -2.98 -6.38 1.67
C ASN A 264 -2.06 -7.62 1.70
N ASP A 265 -2.58 -8.79 2.04
CA ASP A 265 -1.82 -10.04 2.10
C ASP A 265 -2.18 -10.92 0.91
N THR A 266 -1.27 -11.06 -0.02
CA THR A 266 -1.43 -11.85 -1.25
C THR A 266 -1.06 -13.33 -1.11
N TRP A 267 -0.84 -13.83 0.12
CA TRP A 267 -0.44 -15.23 0.37
C TRP A 267 0.83 -15.63 -0.41
N GLY A 268 1.76 -14.67 -0.58
CA GLY A 268 3.07 -14.90 -1.19
C GLY A 268 3.07 -15.11 -2.71
N ARG A 269 1.98 -14.72 -3.43
CA ARG A 269 1.93 -14.82 -4.88
C ARG A 269 1.17 -13.67 -5.54
N THR A 270 1.34 -13.50 -6.85
CA THR A 270 0.50 -12.62 -7.68
C THR A 270 -0.74 -13.38 -8.12
N TRP A 271 -1.90 -12.76 -7.94
CA TRP A 271 -3.20 -13.29 -8.33
C TRP A 271 -3.79 -12.50 -9.51
N THR A 272 -4.62 -13.16 -10.29
CA THR A 272 -5.47 -12.53 -11.32
C THR A 272 -6.93 -12.78 -10.98
N GLY A 273 -7.86 -11.97 -11.49
CA GLY A 273 -9.29 -12.18 -11.28
C GLY A 273 -9.76 -13.58 -11.72
N ALA A 274 -9.18 -14.11 -12.80
CA ALA A 274 -9.52 -15.44 -13.33
C ALA A 274 -9.17 -16.59 -12.34
N ASN A 275 -8.23 -16.39 -11.42
CA ASN A 275 -7.88 -17.41 -10.42
C ASN A 275 -9.02 -17.67 -9.42
N PHE A 276 -9.97 -16.73 -9.29
CA PHE A 276 -11.10 -16.81 -8.34
C PHE A 276 -12.38 -17.37 -8.95
N SER A 277 -12.31 -17.92 -10.16
CA SER A 277 -13.45 -18.65 -10.73
C SER A 277 -13.74 -19.91 -9.94
N ASN A 278 -15.00 -20.37 -9.95
CA ASN A 278 -15.41 -21.62 -9.31
C ASN A 278 -14.64 -22.85 -9.81
N ALA A 279 -14.15 -22.82 -11.06
CA ALA A 279 -13.32 -23.88 -11.60
C ALA A 279 -11.91 -23.92 -11.03
N ASN A 280 -11.35 -22.76 -10.67
CA ASN A 280 -9.93 -22.61 -10.32
C ASN A 280 -9.66 -22.48 -8.83
N PHE A 281 -10.49 -21.72 -8.10
CA PHE A 281 -10.21 -21.40 -6.72
C PHE A 281 -10.61 -22.53 -5.77
N ARG A 282 -9.71 -22.87 -4.83
CA ARG A 282 -9.95 -23.85 -3.76
C ARG A 282 -9.33 -23.36 -2.47
N ILE A 283 -9.96 -23.69 -1.36
CA ILE A 283 -9.34 -23.65 -0.02
C ILE A 283 -9.10 -25.07 0.43
N ARG A 284 -7.93 -25.35 0.97
CA ARG A 284 -7.62 -26.60 1.65
C ARG A 284 -7.43 -26.32 3.13
N ILE A 285 -8.13 -27.09 3.96
CA ILE A 285 -7.97 -27.13 5.41
C ILE A 285 -7.16 -28.38 5.75
N THR A 286 -6.23 -28.23 6.68
CA THR A 286 -5.48 -29.35 7.27
C THR A 286 -5.53 -29.21 8.78
N ASP A 287 -6.03 -30.24 9.46
CA ASP A 287 -6.13 -30.32 10.91
C ASP A 287 -4.88 -30.98 11.49
N ALA A 288 -4.09 -30.21 12.25
CA ALA A 288 -2.80 -30.66 12.73
C ALA A 288 -2.71 -30.59 14.26
N SER A 289 -2.71 -31.75 14.91
CA SER A 289 -2.65 -31.90 16.37
C SER A 289 -1.58 -32.88 16.79
N THR A 290 -1.01 -32.69 17.99
CA THR A 290 -0.21 -33.72 18.68
C THR A 290 -1.05 -34.87 19.17
N GLN A 291 -2.37 -34.78 19.10
CA GLN A 291 -3.34 -35.82 19.46
C GLN A 291 -4.13 -36.25 18.21
N PRO A 292 -3.80 -37.38 17.56
CA PRO A 292 -4.42 -37.76 16.29
C PRO A 292 -5.93 -38.02 16.40
N ASN A 293 -6.41 -38.51 17.55
CA ASN A 293 -7.82 -38.81 17.79
C ASN A 293 -8.64 -37.57 18.25
N LYS A 294 -8.23 -36.38 17.89
CA LYS A 294 -8.92 -35.15 18.24
C LYS A 294 -9.97 -34.80 17.18
N ASN A 295 -11.19 -34.47 17.63
CA ASN A 295 -12.21 -33.95 16.72
C ASN A 295 -11.99 -32.46 16.50
N TYR A 296 -11.87 -32.05 15.25
CA TYR A 296 -11.97 -30.65 14.81
C TYR A 296 -13.38 -30.35 14.32
N LEU A 297 -13.84 -29.16 14.64
CA LEU A 297 -15.16 -28.66 14.28
C LEU A 297 -14.94 -27.41 13.41
N LEU A 298 -15.51 -27.40 12.22
CA LEU A 298 -15.49 -26.23 11.33
C LEU A 298 -16.95 -25.86 11.06
N GLU A 299 -17.40 -24.79 11.68
CA GLU A 299 -18.77 -24.31 11.55
C GLU A 299 -18.92 -23.44 10.29
N TYR A 300 -17.94 -22.55 10.02
CA TYR A 300 -18.01 -21.66 8.87
C TYR A 300 -16.66 -21.45 8.23
N LEU A 301 -16.61 -21.51 6.90
CA LEU A 301 -15.44 -21.20 6.10
C LEU A 301 -15.83 -20.19 5.01
N ALA A 302 -15.25 -19.02 5.10
CA ALA A 302 -15.50 -17.95 4.14
C ALA A 302 -14.23 -17.24 3.72
N ILE A 303 -14.27 -16.61 2.58
CA ILE A 303 -13.15 -15.86 1.99
C ILE A 303 -13.61 -14.48 1.52
N GLN A 304 -12.77 -13.48 1.72
CA GLN A 304 -12.89 -12.16 1.14
C GLN A 304 -11.65 -11.83 0.33
N VAL A 305 -11.86 -11.30 -0.85
CA VAL A 305 -10.80 -10.83 -1.76
C VAL A 305 -10.89 -9.31 -1.88
N THR A 306 -9.78 -8.63 -1.62
CA THR A 306 -9.61 -7.20 -1.88
C THR A 306 -8.86 -7.03 -3.19
N TYR A 307 -9.39 -6.21 -4.09
CA TYR A 307 -8.84 -6.00 -5.41
C TYR A 307 -9.05 -4.56 -5.89
N THR A 308 -8.23 -4.12 -6.84
CA THR A 308 -8.40 -2.86 -7.58
C THR A 308 -9.00 -3.20 -8.95
N PRO A 309 -10.19 -2.65 -9.28
CA PRO A 309 -10.89 -2.88 -10.56
C PRO A 309 -10.09 -2.54 -11.80
#